data_b2b663b5944c7fd98fa7106fd8bfd2d4
#
_entry.id   b2b663b5944c7fd98fa7106fd8bfd2d4
#
_cell.length_a   1.000
_cell.length_b   1.000
_cell.length_c   1.000
_cell.angle_alpha   90.00
_cell.angle_beta   90.00
_cell.angle_gamma   90.00
#
_symmetry.space_group_name_H-M   'P 1'
#
loop_
_entity.id
_entity.type
_entity.pdbx_description
1 polymer ?
#
loop_
_entity_poly.entity_id
_entity_poly.type
_entity_poly.pdbx_seq_one_letter_code
_entity_poly.pdbx_strand_id
1 'polypeptide(L)'
;WGKFLSTRKSWNEEYYNLLKSDKKFGLQEGWYGDKNIWKTFNDFFSRKLADPKFRPIGNADIISPADSLPKGCFKIGDDNRTINTLKLKSANLNSVEDLIGKDSKYCKAFAGGTLTHTFLDIYDYHRYHFPVSGKILELRKIDGANAGGGITEWDEESKRYVYYNEMGFQMIETRDCVILDTEFGLVAVLPVGMSQICSCNWEKGLKVGKSVNKGDPMGFFQFGGSDIVMIFQKGYKVVDLIPKDNEGNFKHILACENYANLERI
;
A
#
# COMPACT_ATOMS: atom_id res chain seq x y z
N TRP A 1 -7.39 8.66 19.11
CA TRP A 1 -6.27 9.24 18.35
C TRP A 1 -6.75 9.92 17.07
N GLY A 2 -7.48 9.25 16.17
CA GLY A 2 -7.89 9.82 14.89
C GLY A 2 -8.58 11.18 15.00
N LYS A 3 -9.49 11.33 15.96
CA LYS A 3 -10.13 12.64 16.23
C LYS A 3 -9.13 13.71 16.67
N PHE A 4 -8.18 13.36 17.55
CA PHE A 4 -7.16 14.29 18.03
C PHE A 4 -6.25 14.74 16.88
N LEU A 5 -5.73 13.79 16.06
CA LEU A 5 -4.83 14.09 14.95
C LEU A 5 -5.47 14.92 13.82
N SER A 6 -6.80 15.05 13.85
CA SER A 6 -7.57 15.94 12.97
C SER A 6 -7.88 17.28 13.60
N THR A 7 -7.34 17.61 14.78
CA THR A 7 -7.50 18.92 15.45
C THR A 7 -6.26 19.79 15.29
N ARG A 8 -6.46 21.11 15.38
CA ARG A 8 -5.32 22.06 15.35
C ARG A 8 -4.31 21.87 16.49
N LYS A 9 -4.71 21.25 17.59
CA LYS A 9 -3.81 20.95 18.71
C LYS A 9 -2.78 19.87 18.40
N SER A 10 -3.01 19.08 17.34
CA SER A 10 -2.10 18.02 16.92
C SER A 10 -0.93 18.53 16.05
N TRP A 11 -0.92 19.81 15.70
CA TRP A 11 0.08 20.38 14.79
C TRP A 11 0.55 21.75 15.29
N ASN A 12 1.86 21.96 15.31
CA ASN A 12 2.49 23.22 15.66
C ASN A 12 3.85 23.35 14.97
N GLU A 13 4.50 24.50 15.13
CA GLU A 13 5.80 24.80 14.50
C GLU A 13 6.94 23.97 15.07
N GLU A 14 6.89 23.60 16.34
CA GLU A 14 7.89 22.75 16.99
C GLU A 14 7.88 21.35 16.35
N TYR A 15 6.71 20.74 16.18
CA TYR A 15 6.57 19.45 15.50
C TYR A 15 7.04 19.54 14.05
N TYR A 16 6.68 20.59 13.32
CA TYR A 16 7.16 20.78 11.96
C TYR A 16 8.70 20.83 11.91
N ASN A 17 9.34 21.60 12.79
CA ASN A 17 10.79 21.71 12.82
C ASN A 17 11.48 20.41 13.20
N LEU A 18 10.89 19.64 14.13
CA LEU A 18 11.35 18.29 14.48
C LEU A 18 11.32 17.35 13.26
N LEU A 19 10.19 17.27 12.57
CA LEU A 19 10.07 16.41 11.39
C LEU A 19 10.95 16.89 10.23
N LYS A 20 11.11 18.22 10.07
CA LYS A 20 11.98 18.79 9.04
C LYS A 20 13.46 18.49 9.30
N SER A 21 13.88 18.31 10.56
CA SER A 21 15.27 17.95 10.89
C SER A 21 15.66 16.55 10.43
N ASP A 22 14.69 15.63 10.28
CA ASP A 22 14.92 14.32 9.71
C ASP A 22 14.71 14.36 8.18
N LYS A 23 15.81 14.14 7.44
CA LYS A 23 15.82 14.17 5.97
C LYS A 23 14.88 13.13 5.35
N LYS A 24 14.55 12.04 6.05
CA LYS A 24 13.66 10.99 5.54
C LYS A 24 12.28 11.51 5.18
N PHE A 25 11.78 12.56 5.87
CA PHE A 25 10.48 13.15 5.55
C PHE A 25 10.46 13.95 4.25
N GLY A 26 11.59 14.22 3.62
CA GLY A 26 11.68 14.97 2.36
C GLY A 26 11.21 16.44 2.44
N LEU A 27 11.05 16.98 3.66
CA LEU A 27 10.56 18.36 3.86
C LEU A 27 11.57 19.43 3.46
N GLN A 28 12.85 19.06 3.38
CA GLN A 28 13.93 19.95 2.94
C GLN A 28 14.07 19.98 1.42
N GLU A 29 13.52 18.99 0.72
CA GLU A 29 13.67 18.79 -0.72
C GLU A 29 12.68 19.64 -1.55
N GLY A 30 11.79 20.38 -0.88
CA GLY A 30 10.76 21.17 -1.55
C GLY A 30 9.67 20.35 -2.26
N TRP A 31 9.57 19.05 -1.97
CA TRP A 31 8.58 18.15 -2.61
C TRP A 31 7.15 18.51 -2.26
N TYR A 32 6.94 19.12 -1.11
CA TYR A 32 5.62 19.42 -0.56
C TYR A 32 5.38 20.92 -0.50
N GLY A 33 4.13 21.32 -0.43
CA GLY A 33 3.75 22.73 -0.31
C GLY A 33 4.24 23.39 0.99
N ASP A 34 3.98 24.69 1.12
CA ASP A 34 4.35 25.48 2.30
C ASP A 34 3.75 24.87 3.58
N LYS A 35 4.53 24.92 4.67
CA LYS A 35 4.13 24.43 6.00
C LYS A 35 2.81 25.01 6.51
N ASN A 36 2.46 26.21 6.07
CA ASN A 36 1.27 26.92 6.52
C ASN A 36 -0.05 26.35 5.96
N ILE A 37 0.01 25.43 4.97
CA ILE A 37 -1.18 24.76 4.46
C ILE A 37 -1.66 23.67 5.40
N TRP A 38 -0.79 23.10 6.22
CA TRP A 38 -1.15 22.04 7.17
C TRP A 38 -1.64 22.65 8.48
N LYS A 39 -2.84 22.29 8.88
CA LYS A 39 -3.50 22.78 10.10
C LYS A 39 -3.59 21.71 11.18
N THR A 40 -3.43 20.45 10.80
CA THR A 40 -3.50 19.28 11.66
C THR A 40 -2.39 18.30 11.30
N PHE A 41 -2.09 17.35 12.19
CA PHE A 41 -1.13 16.30 11.88
C PHE A 41 -1.60 15.43 10.70
N ASN A 42 -2.90 15.15 10.60
CA ASN A 42 -3.44 14.41 9.47
C ASN A 42 -3.33 15.15 8.14
N ASP A 43 -3.41 16.49 8.11
CA ASP A 43 -3.13 17.26 6.90
C ASP A 43 -1.68 17.06 6.44
N PHE A 44 -0.74 17.09 7.39
CA PHE A 44 0.67 16.80 7.13
C PHE A 44 0.88 15.35 6.68
N PHE A 45 0.31 14.39 7.39
CA PHE A 45 0.51 12.98 7.09
C PHE A 45 0.01 12.62 5.68
N SER A 46 -1.16 13.13 5.29
CA SER A 46 -1.72 12.97 3.94
C SER A 46 -1.32 14.10 2.98
N ARG A 47 -0.13 14.70 3.20
CA ARG A 47 0.39 15.84 2.43
C ARG A 47 0.39 15.57 0.94
N LYS A 48 0.22 16.63 0.15
CA LYS A 48 0.27 16.57 -1.31
C LYS A 48 1.64 17.02 -1.80
N LEU A 49 2.06 16.49 -2.92
CA LEU A 49 3.18 17.05 -3.67
C LEU A 49 2.85 18.48 -4.11
N ALA A 50 3.84 19.35 -4.07
CA ALA A 50 3.73 20.71 -4.59
C ALA A 50 3.61 20.73 -6.12
N ASP A 51 4.22 19.73 -6.77
CA ASP A 51 4.20 19.55 -8.22
C ASP A 51 4.29 18.05 -8.53
N PRO A 52 3.45 17.52 -9.43
CA PRO A 52 3.53 16.12 -9.86
C PRO A 52 4.90 15.69 -10.40
N LYS A 53 5.72 16.63 -10.90
CA LYS A 53 7.08 16.33 -11.39
C LYS A 53 8.01 15.72 -10.34
N PHE A 54 7.70 15.85 -9.04
CA PHE A 54 8.48 15.22 -7.96
C PHE A 54 8.25 13.71 -7.84
N ARG A 55 7.26 13.19 -8.58
CA ARG A 55 7.01 11.75 -8.76
C ARG A 55 6.73 11.50 -10.24
N PRO A 56 7.79 11.53 -11.09
CA PRO A 56 7.63 11.32 -12.52
C PRO A 56 7.14 9.90 -12.78
N ILE A 57 6.23 9.76 -13.73
CA ILE A 57 5.64 8.47 -14.07
C ILE A 57 6.66 7.63 -14.83
N GLY A 58 7.00 6.47 -14.29
CA GLY A 58 7.87 5.48 -14.91
C GLY A 58 7.27 4.85 -16.15
N ASN A 59 8.13 4.27 -16.98
CA ASN A 59 7.77 3.64 -18.25
C ASN A 59 7.48 2.13 -18.15
N ALA A 60 7.74 1.49 -16.99
CA ALA A 60 7.38 0.09 -16.77
C ALA A 60 5.85 -0.13 -16.85
N ASP A 61 5.44 -1.37 -17.11
CA ASP A 61 4.03 -1.74 -17.16
C ASP A 61 3.31 -1.39 -15.86
N ILE A 62 3.96 -1.70 -14.74
CA ILE A 62 3.49 -1.38 -13.39
C ILE A 62 4.46 -0.40 -12.73
N ILE A 63 3.91 0.68 -12.21
CA ILE A 63 4.65 1.64 -11.38
C ILE A 63 4.37 1.42 -9.90
N SER A 64 5.25 1.93 -9.02
CA SER A 64 4.99 1.89 -7.58
C SER A 64 3.74 2.68 -7.22
N PRO A 65 2.81 2.07 -6.47
CA PRO A 65 1.61 2.78 -6.04
C PRO A 65 1.90 3.85 -4.97
N ALA A 66 3.04 3.81 -4.29
CA ALA A 66 3.39 4.71 -3.20
C ALA A 66 4.91 4.82 -2.99
N ASP A 67 5.35 5.81 -2.21
CA ASP A 67 6.68 5.79 -1.60
C ASP A 67 6.69 4.62 -0.61
N SER A 68 7.54 3.61 -0.82
CA SER A 68 7.43 2.37 -0.04
C SER A 68 8.65 1.47 -0.18
N LEU A 69 8.77 0.53 0.75
CA LEU A 69 9.73 -0.57 0.68
C LEU A 69 9.00 -1.85 0.25
N PRO A 70 9.30 -2.40 -0.93
CA PRO A 70 8.75 -3.67 -1.36
C PRO A 70 9.12 -4.80 -0.40
N LYS A 71 8.18 -5.73 -0.18
CA LYS A 71 8.35 -6.85 0.76
C LYS A 71 8.35 -8.22 0.07
N GLY A 72 7.93 -8.29 -1.18
CA GLY A 72 7.99 -9.53 -1.92
C GLY A 72 6.99 -9.66 -3.06
N CYS A 73 7.15 -10.78 -3.76
CA CYS A 73 6.29 -11.24 -4.83
C CYS A 73 5.98 -12.71 -4.59
N PHE A 74 4.70 -13.06 -4.56
CA PHE A 74 4.22 -14.35 -4.11
C PHE A 74 3.27 -14.95 -5.15
N LYS A 75 3.42 -16.25 -5.42
CA LYS A 75 2.46 -16.96 -6.24
C LYS A 75 1.17 -17.22 -5.47
N ILE A 76 0.06 -17.12 -6.18
CA ILE A 76 -1.24 -17.59 -5.72
C ILE A 76 -1.45 -18.98 -6.33
N GLY A 77 -1.82 -19.95 -5.51
CA GLY A 77 -2.16 -21.30 -5.98
C GLY A 77 -3.44 -21.32 -6.82
N ASP A 78 -3.64 -22.40 -7.59
CA ASP A 78 -4.88 -22.59 -8.33
C ASP A 78 -6.10 -22.78 -7.39
N ASP A 79 -5.87 -23.07 -6.12
CA ASP A 79 -6.86 -23.06 -5.04
C ASP A 79 -7.15 -21.66 -4.46
N ASN A 80 -6.62 -20.61 -5.10
CA ASN A 80 -6.78 -19.21 -4.69
C ASN A 80 -6.15 -18.86 -3.34
N ARG A 81 -5.09 -19.58 -2.94
CA ARG A 81 -4.38 -19.37 -1.68
C ARG A 81 -2.97 -18.85 -1.89
N THR A 82 -2.51 -18.01 -0.97
CA THR A 82 -1.12 -17.55 -0.91
C THR A 82 -0.27 -18.51 -0.09
N ILE A 83 1.05 -18.46 -0.28
CA ILE A 83 2.01 -19.30 0.47
C ILE A 83 1.98 -18.95 1.96
N ASN A 84 1.77 -17.70 2.28
CA ASN A 84 1.80 -17.18 3.66
C ASN A 84 0.41 -17.33 4.29
N THR A 85 0.38 -17.99 5.43
CA THR A 85 -0.85 -18.24 6.20
C THR A 85 -0.78 -17.51 7.52
N LEU A 86 -1.76 -16.63 7.78
CA LEU A 86 -1.98 -16.11 9.12
C LEU A 86 -2.79 -17.12 9.94
N LYS A 87 -2.20 -17.61 11.01
CA LYS A 87 -2.88 -18.51 11.96
C LYS A 87 -3.50 -17.67 13.07
N LEU A 88 -4.82 -17.61 13.10
CA LEU A 88 -5.60 -16.99 14.18
C LEU A 88 -6.41 -18.07 14.90
N LYS A 89 -5.94 -18.54 16.06
CA LYS A 89 -6.58 -19.62 16.83
C LYS A 89 -6.87 -20.85 15.94
N SER A 90 -8.13 -20.99 15.51
CA SER A 90 -8.57 -22.11 14.66
C SER A 90 -8.70 -21.74 13.17
N ALA A 91 -8.44 -20.50 12.78
CA ALA A 91 -8.60 -20.03 11.41
C ALA A 91 -7.25 -19.85 10.72
N ASN A 92 -7.12 -20.35 9.50
CA ASN A 92 -6.00 -20.08 8.61
C ASN A 92 -6.46 -19.09 7.55
N LEU A 93 -5.95 -17.87 7.58
CA LEU A 93 -6.25 -16.83 6.60
C LEU A 93 -5.11 -16.76 5.58
N ASN A 94 -5.35 -17.23 4.38
CA ASN A 94 -4.37 -17.23 3.30
C ASN A 94 -5.00 -17.18 1.91
N SER A 95 -6.32 -16.99 1.82
CA SER A 95 -6.99 -16.92 0.52
C SER A 95 -7.10 -15.48 0.02
N VAL A 96 -7.13 -15.32 -1.29
CA VAL A 96 -7.42 -14.03 -1.91
C VAL A 96 -8.84 -13.55 -1.55
N GLU A 97 -9.76 -14.46 -1.26
CA GLU A 97 -11.10 -14.14 -0.76
C GLU A 97 -11.05 -13.41 0.59
N ASP A 98 -10.09 -13.75 1.46
CA ASP A 98 -9.89 -13.08 2.74
C ASP A 98 -9.35 -11.65 2.54
N LEU A 99 -8.57 -11.41 1.47
CA LEU A 99 -8.05 -10.08 1.14
C LEU A 99 -9.09 -9.19 0.47
N ILE A 100 -9.71 -9.67 -0.60
CA ILE A 100 -10.63 -8.90 -1.46
C ILE A 100 -12.03 -8.78 -0.83
N GLY A 101 -12.37 -9.73 0.07
CA GLY A 101 -13.70 -9.88 0.65
C GLY A 101 -14.54 -10.90 -0.13
N LYS A 102 -15.14 -11.82 0.61
CA LYS A 102 -15.87 -12.99 0.06
C LYS A 102 -17.11 -12.65 -0.78
N ASP A 103 -17.65 -11.47 -0.58
CA ASP A 103 -18.79 -10.92 -1.32
C ASP A 103 -18.40 -10.22 -2.63
N SER A 104 -17.11 -10.11 -2.94
CA SER A 104 -16.66 -9.67 -4.26
C SER A 104 -16.91 -10.74 -5.31
N LYS A 105 -17.47 -10.35 -6.44
CA LYS A 105 -17.62 -11.26 -7.60
C LYS A 105 -16.28 -11.64 -8.25
N TYR A 106 -15.20 -10.96 -7.89
CA TYR A 106 -13.85 -11.19 -8.40
C TYR A 106 -12.95 -11.96 -7.45
N CYS A 107 -13.43 -12.35 -6.27
CA CYS A 107 -12.60 -12.99 -5.25
C CYS A 107 -11.90 -14.29 -5.72
N LYS A 108 -12.44 -14.97 -6.72
CA LYS A 108 -11.84 -16.19 -7.34
C LYS A 108 -11.08 -15.92 -8.64
N ALA A 109 -11.11 -14.68 -9.14
CA ALA A 109 -10.52 -14.37 -10.44
C ALA A 109 -8.98 -14.35 -10.45
N PHE A 110 -8.36 -14.40 -9.29
CA PHE A 110 -6.90 -14.29 -9.13
C PHE A 110 -6.21 -15.63 -8.83
N ALA A 111 -6.94 -16.73 -8.84
CA ALA A 111 -6.35 -18.07 -8.68
C ALA A 111 -5.27 -18.33 -9.74
N GLY A 112 -4.12 -18.86 -9.32
CA GLY A 112 -2.95 -19.07 -10.17
C GLY A 112 -2.19 -17.82 -10.56
N GLY A 113 -2.58 -16.67 -10.05
CA GLY A 113 -1.96 -15.36 -10.31
C GLY A 113 -0.77 -15.05 -9.40
N THR A 114 -0.47 -13.77 -9.26
CA THR A 114 0.67 -13.26 -8.47
C THR A 114 0.22 -12.14 -7.56
N LEU A 115 0.80 -12.09 -6.35
CA LEU A 115 0.58 -11.05 -5.36
C LEU A 115 1.91 -10.36 -5.05
N THR A 116 1.91 -9.05 -4.96
CA THR A 116 3.03 -8.25 -4.45
C THR A 116 2.58 -7.44 -3.24
N HIS A 117 3.54 -7.10 -2.39
CA HIS A 117 3.31 -6.38 -1.15
C HIS A 117 4.38 -5.33 -0.95
N THR A 118 3.98 -4.14 -0.54
CA THR A 118 4.88 -3.02 -0.24
C THR A 118 4.43 -2.27 1.01
N PHE A 119 5.39 -1.85 1.82
CA PHE A 119 5.18 -1.20 3.13
C PHE A 119 5.60 0.26 3.07
N LEU A 120 4.74 1.14 3.58
CA LEU A 120 5.05 2.56 3.76
C LEU A 120 5.47 2.82 5.20
N ASP A 121 6.64 3.44 5.37
CA ASP A 121 7.10 3.89 6.69
C ASP A 121 6.46 5.24 7.04
N ILE A 122 6.52 5.62 8.31
CA ILE A 122 5.88 6.83 8.84
C ILE A 122 6.37 8.14 8.20
N TYR A 123 7.57 8.15 7.65
CA TYR A 123 8.13 9.32 6.95
C TYR A 123 7.77 9.40 5.48
N ASP A 124 7.22 8.31 4.90
CA ASP A 124 6.89 8.26 3.49
C ASP A 124 5.76 9.21 3.09
N TYR A 125 5.59 9.39 1.79
CA TYR A 125 4.47 10.08 1.20
C TYR A 125 3.24 9.17 1.23
N HIS A 126 2.26 9.47 2.08
CA HIS A 126 1.11 8.60 2.37
C HIS A 126 -0.09 8.81 1.43
N ARG A 127 0.18 9.25 0.20
CA ARG A 127 -0.82 9.17 -0.89
C ARG A 127 -0.41 8.08 -1.86
N TYR A 128 -1.41 7.41 -2.40
CA TYR A 128 -1.19 6.31 -3.32
C TYR A 128 -1.84 6.59 -4.68
N HIS A 129 -1.25 6.00 -5.71
CA HIS A 129 -1.52 6.24 -7.11
C HIS A 129 -1.91 4.94 -7.81
N PHE A 130 -2.66 5.04 -8.92
CA PHE A 130 -2.96 3.88 -9.74
C PHE A 130 -1.68 3.33 -10.36
N PRO A 131 -1.31 2.06 -10.10
CA PRO A 131 -0.05 1.49 -10.60
C PRO A 131 -0.09 1.14 -12.09
N VAL A 132 -1.28 1.08 -12.67
CA VAL A 132 -1.56 0.71 -14.06
C VAL A 132 -2.82 1.40 -14.53
N SER A 133 -2.90 1.67 -15.85
CA SER A 133 -4.12 2.20 -16.47
C SER A 133 -5.20 1.13 -16.57
N GLY A 134 -6.47 1.53 -16.41
CA GLY A 134 -7.57 0.58 -16.53
C GLY A 134 -8.94 1.20 -16.23
N LYS A 135 -9.96 0.36 -16.29
CA LYS A 135 -11.33 0.74 -15.92
C LYS A 135 -11.67 0.17 -14.55
N ILE A 136 -12.19 1.00 -13.65
CA ILE A 136 -12.62 0.57 -12.32
C ILE A 136 -13.85 -0.33 -12.46
N LEU A 137 -13.72 -1.60 -12.09
CA LEU A 137 -14.81 -2.58 -12.08
C LEU A 137 -15.46 -2.70 -10.70
N GLU A 138 -14.67 -2.54 -9.64
CA GLU A 138 -15.14 -2.60 -8.26
C GLU A 138 -14.35 -1.61 -7.42
N LEU A 139 -15.02 -1.00 -6.44
CA LEU A 139 -14.43 -0.07 -5.47
C LEU A 139 -15.10 -0.33 -4.13
N ARG A 140 -14.33 -0.82 -3.16
CA ARG A 140 -14.87 -1.33 -1.90
C ARG A 140 -14.11 -0.80 -0.71
N LYS A 141 -14.83 -0.63 0.38
CA LYS A 141 -14.29 -0.53 1.73
C LYS A 141 -14.51 -1.85 2.45
N ILE A 142 -13.48 -2.37 3.10
CA ILE A 142 -13.52 -3.64 3.81
C ILE A 142 -13.13 -3.34 5.25
N ASP A 143 -14.13 -3.34 6.12
CA ASP A 143 -13.92 -3.16 7.54
C ASP A 143 -13.12 -4.34 8.11
N GLY A 144 -12.18 -4.04 8.96
CA GLY A 144 -11.31 -5.02 9.57
C GLY A 144 -10.91 -4.65 10.99
N ALA A 145 -10.00 -5.43 11.54
CA ALA A 145 -9.44 -5.16 12.85
C ALA A 145 -8.50 -3.94 12.81
N ASN A 146 -8.30 -3.35 13.96
CA ASN A 146 -7.26 -2.35 14.21
C ASN A 146 -6.06 -3.09 14.82
N ALA A 147 -5.26 -3.74 13.99
CA ALA A 147 -4.10 -4.51 14.41
C ALA A 147 -2.78 -3.78 14.11
N GLY A 148 -1.77 -4.02 14.89
CA GLY A 148 -0.41 -3.60 14.56
C GLY A 148 0.26 -4.70 13.74
N GLY A 149 0.61 -4.42 12.50
CA GLY A 149 1.05 -5.37 11.49
C GLY A 149 2.26 -6.25 11.79
N GLY A 150 2.30 -6.99 12.87
CA GLY A 150 3.39 -7.90 13.15
C GLY A 150 3.14 -8.89 14.30
N ILE A 151 3.92 -9.93 14.32
CA ILE A 151 3.97 -10.93 15.40
C ILE A 151 5.23 -10.69 16.21
N THR A 152 5.11 -10.75 17.53
CA THR A 152 6.26 -10.76 18.42
C THR A 152 6.49 -12.20 18.87
N GLU A 153 7.65 -12.75 18.56
CA GLU A 153 8.08 -14.06 18.99
C GLU A 153 9.35 -13.97 19.85
N TRP A 154 9.46 -14.89 20.80
CA TRP A 154 10.68 -15.00 21.59
C TRP A 154 11.79 -15.63 20.74
N ASP A 155 12.88 -14.91 20.56
CA ASP A 155 14.07 -15.39 19.88
C ASP A 155 15.05 -15.96 20.91
N GLU A 156 15.27 -17.25 20.81
CA GLU A 156 16.12 -17.98 21.76
C GLU A 156 17.62 -17.61 21.64
N GLU A 157 18.07 -17.20 20.46
CA GLU A 157 19.44 -16.84 20.20
C GLU A 157 19.77 -15.46 20.78
N SER A 158 18.95 -14.46 20.48
CA SER A 158 19.14 -13.09 20.98
C SER A 158 18.57 -12.86 22.38
N LYS A 159 17.84 -13.87 22.97
CA LYS A 159 17.18 -13.80 24.29
C LYS A 159 16.26 -12.57 24.43
N ARG A 160 15.51 -12.24 23.40
CA ARG A 160 14.57 -11.10 23.38
C ARG A 160 13.36 -11.41 22.52
N TYR A 161 12.31 -10.64 22.68
CA TYR A 161 11.21 -10.64 21.74
C TYR A 161 11.60 -9.92 20.47
N VAL A 162 11.50 -10.61 19.33
CA VAL A 162 11.76 -10.07 18.00
C VAL A 162 10.42 -9.86 17.31
N TYR A 163 10.29 -8.73 16.66
CA TYR A 163 9.11 -8.39 15.87
C TYR A 163 9.30 -8.87 14.44
N TYR A 164 8.36 -9.69 14.00
CA TYR A 164 8.30 -10.15 12.62
C TYR A 164 7.14 -9.45 11.92
N ASN A 165 7.45 -8.70 10.87
CA ASN A 165 6.46 -8.10 9.98
C ASN A 165 6.16 -9.09 8.85
N GLU A 166 5.36 -10.11 9.13
CA GLU A 166 4.99 -11.12 8.15
C GLU A 166 3.71 -10.71 7.39
N MET A 167 3.63 -11.17 6.13
CA MET A 167 2.40 -11.08 5.36
C MET A 167 1.31 -11.94 6.01
N GLY A 168 0.09 -11.40 6.07
CA GLY A 168 -1.06 -12.10 6.64
C GLY A 168 -1.98 -11.19 7.43
N PHE A 169 -1.43 -10.21 8.14
CA PHE A 169 -2.23 -9.22 8.87
C PHE A 169 -3.13 -8.40 7.95
N GLN A 170 -2.69 -8.18 6.71
CA GLN A 170 -3.46 -7.48 5.68
C GLN A 170 -4.84 -8.12 5.44
N MET A 171 -4.98 -9.42 5.75
CA MET A 171 -6.25 -10.14 5.60
C MET A 171 -7.28 -9.81 6.68
N ILE A 172 -6.86 -9.26 7.81
CA ILE A 172 -7.74 -8.92 8.93
C ILE A 172 -7.86 -7.41 9.18
N GLU A 173 -6.94 -6.60 8.65
CA GLU A 173 -6.93 -5.17 8.84
C GLU A 173 -7.96 -4.45 7.96
N THR A 174 -8.36 -3.25 8.39
CA THR A 174 -9.18 -2.35 7.58
C THR A 174 -8.44 -2.03 6.29
N ARG A 175 -9.10 -2.21 5.17
CA ARG A 175 -8.53 -1.97 3.85
C ARG A 175 -9.57 -1.53 2.85
N ASP A 176 -9.09 -0.88 1.83
CA ASP A 176 -9.90 -0.61 0.65
C ASP A 176 -9.46 -1.57 -0.48
N CYS A 177 -10.30 -1.79 -1.47
CA CYS A 177 -9.98 -2.62 -2.62
C CYS A 177 -10.54 -2.00 -3.88
N VAL A 178 -9.70 -1.82 -4.88
CA VAL A 178 -10.11 -1.50 -6.25
C VAL A 178 -9.75 -2.66 -7.18
N ILE A 179 -10.69 -3.06 -8.02
CA ILE A 179 -10.46 -4.01 -9.11
C ILE A 179 -10.47 -3.23 -10.42
N LEU A 180 -9.41 -3.36 -11.18
CA LEU A 180 -9.20 -2.74 -12.48
C LEU A 180 -9.27 -3.79 -13.58
N ASP A 181 -9.97 -3.45 -14.68
CA ASP A 181 -9.85 -4.12 -15.97
C ASP A 181 -8.76 -3.39 -16.76
N THR A 182 -7.65 -4.07 -17.01
CA THR A 182 -6.45 -3.52 -17.62
C THR A 182 -6.08 -4.29 -18.89
N GLU A 183 -5.12 -3.81 -19.65
CA GLU A 183 -4.54 -4.55 -20.79
C GLU A 183 -3.87 -5.88 -20.37
N PHE A 184 -3.51 -6.00 -19.10
CA PHE A 184 -2.91 -7.21 -18.50
C PHE A 184 -3.95 -8.10 -17.78
N GLY A 185 -5.24 -7.94 -18.07
CA GLY A 185 -6.31 -8.60 -17.33
C GLY A 185 -6.66 -7.88 -16.02
N LEU A 186 -7.22 -8.61 -15.06
CA LEU A 186 -7.64 -8.01 -13.81
C LEU A 186 -6.45 -7.71 -12.89
N VAL A 187 -6.44 -6.52 -12.35
CA VAL A 187 -5.50 -6.09 -11.30
C VAL A 187 -6.29 -5.59 -10.10
N ALA A 188 -6.02 -6.16 -8.93
CA ALA A 188 -6.52 -5.65 -7.66
C ALA A 188 -5.46 -4.81 -6.97
N VAL A 189 -5.83 -3.65 -6.42
CA VAL A 189 -4.97 -2.82 -5.59
C VAL A 189 -5.66 -2.58 -4.26
N LEU A 190 -4.99 -2.98 -3.18
CA LEU A 190 -5.53 -2.94 -1.83
C LEU A 190 -4.64 -2.08 -0.93
N PRO A 191 -4.95 -0.80 -0.74
CA PRO A 191 -4.38 -0.06 0.38
C PRO A 191 -4.92 -0.62 1.70
N VAL A 192 -4.01 -0.90 2.64
CA VAL A 192 -4.29 -1.50 3.95
C VAL A 192 -3.91 -0.50 5.02
N GLY A 193 -4.87 -0.11 5.84
CA GLY A 193 -4.67 0.81 6.95
C GLY A 193 -4.40 0.06 8.23
N MET A 194 -3.19 0.19 8.74
CA MET A 194 -2.70 -0.49 9.93
C MET A 194 -2.78 0.40 11.18
N SER A 195 -2.61 -0.23 12.34
CA SER A 195 -2.45 0.45 13.63
C SER A 195 -3.61 1.37 14.04
N GLN A 196 -3.29 2.49 14.67
CA GLN A 196 -4.20 3.27 15.50
C GLN A 196 -5.37 3.93 14.78
N ILE A 197 -5.26 4.19 13.47
CA ILE A 197 -6.29 4.92 12.72
C ILE A 197 -7.00 4.04 11.69
N CYS A 198 -6.32 3.05 11.13
CA CYS A 198 -6.86 2.11 10.13
C CYS A 198 -7.64 2.83 9.01
N SER A 199 -7.05 3.87 8.43
CA SER A 199 -7.77 4.77 7.54
C SER A 199 -7.25 4.69 6.12
N CYS A 200 -8.06 4.14 5.23
CA CYS A 200 -7.89 4.25 3.78
C CYS A 200 -8.95 5.21 3.24
N ASN A 201 -8.54 6.11 2.36
CA ASN A 201 -9.43 7.13 1.80
C ASN A 201 -9.24 7.20 0.28
N TRP A 202 -10.35 7.19 -0.45
CA TRP A 202 -10.34 7.37 -1.89
C TRP A 202 -10.21 8.85 -2.27
N GLU A 203 -9.58 9.11 -3.41
CA GLU A 203 -9.68 10.44 -4.04
C GLU A 203 -11.11 10.70 -4.49
N LYS A 204 -11.48 11.99 -4.43
CA LYS A 204 -12.83 12.43 -4.83
C LYS A 204 -13.11 12.09 -6.29
N GLY A 205 -14.33 11.64 -6.57
CA GLY A 205 -14.79 11.37 -7.91
C GLY A 205 -14.38 10.02 -8.50
N LEU A 206 -13.76 9.14 -7.70
CA LEU A 206 -13.62 7.73 -8.09
C LEU A 206 -14.97 7.02 -7.99
N LYS A 207 -15.28 6.22 -9.01
CA LYS A 207 -16.50 5.42 -9.07
C LYS A 207 -16.34 4.26 -10.04
N VAL A 208 -17.10 3.22 -9.84
CA VAL A 208 -17.18 2.08 -10.77
C VAL A 208 -17.53 2.59 -12.17
N GLY A 209 -16.87 2.04 -13.18
CA GLY A 209 -16.99 2.40 -14.59
C GLY A 209 -16.07 3.54 -15.05
N LYS A 210 -15.39 4.26 -14.14
CA LYS A 210 -14.43 5.29 -14.50
C LYS A 210 -13.14 4.67 -15.03
N SER A 211 -12.61 5.20 -16.15
CA SER A 211 -11.25 4.92 -16.59
C SER A 211 -10.25 5.80 -15.85
N VAL A 212 -9.10 5.22 -15.52
CA VAL A 212 -7.98 5.87 -14.82
C VAL A 212 -6.70 5.60 -15.58
N ASN A 213 -5.75 6.51 -15.46
CA ASN A 213 -4.42 6.34 -16.03
C ASN A 213 -3.42 5.92 -14.95
N LYS A 214 -2.39 5.24 -15.39
CA LYS A 214 -1.20 4.96 -14.57
C LYS A 214 -0.65 6.28 -14.01
N GLY A 215 -0.44 6.35 -12.70
CA GLY A 215 0.01 7.54 -11.98
C GLY A 215 -1.11 8.48 -11.51
N ASP A 216 -2.36 8.30 -11.93
CA ASP A 216 -3.47 9.10 -11.40
C ASP A 216 -3.58 8.92 -9.87
N PRO A 217 -3.91 9.97 -9.10
CA PRO A 217 -4.16 9.85 -7.68
C PRO A 217 -5.30 8.88 -7.38
N MET A 218 -5.05 7.90 -6.52
CA MET A 218 -6.03 6.90 -6.11
C MET A 218 -6.59 7.19 -4.73
N GLY A 219 -5.74 7.64 -3.79
CA GLY A 219 -6.19 7.91 -2.43
C GLY A 219 -5.07 8.31 -1.48
N PHE A 220 -5.37 8.20 -0.19
CA PHE A 220 -4.43 8.57 0.86
C PHE A 220 -4.73 7.86 2.18
N PHE A 221 -3.67 7.63 2.96
CA PHE A 221 -3.78 7.22 4.35
C PHE A 221 -3.81 8.44 5.26
N GLN A 222 -4.52 8.32 6.37
CA GLN A 222 -4.30 9.14 7.56
C GLN A 222 -3.38 8.38 8.52
N PHE A 223 -2.88 9.05 9.57
CA PHE A 223 -1.82 8.50 10.41
C PHE A 223 -2.13 7.08 10.93
N GLY A 224 -1.15 6.23 10.76
CA GLY A 224 -1.13 4.81 11.10
C GLY A 224 -0.10 4.11 10.22
N GLY A 225 0.23 2.86 10.48
CA GLY A 225 0.99 2.05 9.55
C GLY A 225 0.21 1.84 8.26
N SER A 226 0.89 1.58 7.15
CA SER A 226 0.22 1.40 5.86
C SER A 226 0.98 0.47 4.94
N ASP A 227 0.19 -0.38 4.30
CA ASP A 227 0.64 -1.34 3.29
C ASP A 227 -0.15 -1.15 2.01
N ILE A 228 0.42 -1.61 0.90
CA ILE A 228 -0.33 -1.79 -0.34
C ILE A 228 -0.05 -3.18 -0.87
N VAL A 229 -1.11 -3.92 -1.12
CA VAL A 229 -1.08 -5.22 -1.80
C VAL A 229 -1.58 -5.02 -3.23
N MET A 230 -0.86 -5.58 -4.19
CA MET A 230 -1.31 -5.66 -5.58
C MET A 230 -1.44 -7.12 -5.99
N ILE A 231 -2.53 -7.45 -6.70
CA ILE A 231 -2.80 -8.82 -7.14
C ILE A 231 -3.04 -8.80 -8.64
N PHE A 232 -2.31 -9.64 -9.35
CA PHE A 232 -2.35 -9.78 -10.80
C PHE A 232 -2.99 -11.11 -11.18
N GLN A 233 -3.91 -11.08 -12.13
CA GLN A 233 -4.60 -12.26 -12.64
C GLN A 233 -3.62 -13.22 -13.34
N LYS A 234 -3.94 -14.51 -13.34
CA LYS A 234 -3.25 -15.54 -14.13
C LYS A 234 -3.21 -15.16 -15.62
N GLY A 235 -2.12 -15.50 -16.29
CA GLY A 235 -1.89 -15.23 -17.71
C GLY A 235 -0.75 -14.24 -17.94
N TYR A 236 -0.30 -13.58 -16.89
CA TYR A 236 0.87 -12.71 -16.91
C TYR A 236 1.81 -13.07 -15.76
N LYS A 237 3.10 -13.07 -16.06
CA LYS A 237 4.17 -13.26 -15.10
C LYS A 237 4.76 -11.89 -14.75
N VAL A 238 4.89 -11.61 -13.48
CA VAL A 238 5.63 -10.43 -13.01
C VAL A 238 7.12 -10.69 -13.23
N VAL A 239 7.74 -9.88 -14.05
CA VAL A 239 9.18 -9.90 -14.34
C VAL A 239 9.80 -8.57 -13.99
N ASP A 240 11.13 -8.54 -13.88
CA ASP A 240 11.88 -7.33 -13.52
C ASP A 240 11.31 -6.63 -12.29
N LEU A 241 10.86 -7.45 -11.35
CA LEU A 241 10.25 -6.97 -10.14
C LEU A 241 11.27 -6.20 -9.31
N ILE A 242 11.05 -4.93 -9.18
CA ILE A 242 11.55 -4.01 -8.16
C ILE A 242 13.07 -3.86 -8.14
N PRO A 243 13.56 -2.63 -8.14
CA PRO A 243 14.99 -2.38 -8.01
C PRO A 243 15.52 -2.98 -6.71
N LYS A 244 16.47 -3.88 -6.84
CA LYS A 244 17.24 -4.45 -5.73
C LYS A 244 18.61 -3.78 -5.68
N ASP A 245 19.21 -3.78 -4.49
CA ASP A 245 20.60 -3.42 -4.33
C ASP A 245 21.54 -4.54 -4.79
N ASN A 246 22.84 -4.29 -4.71
CA ASN A 246 23.87 -5.28 -5.13
C ASN A 246 23.87 -6.54 -4.25
N GLU A 247 23.27 -6.50 -3.08
CA GLU A 247 23.15 -7.61 -2.12
C GLU A 247 21.84 -8.40 -2.32
N GLY A 248 20.99 -7.93 -3.25
CA GLY A 248 19.70 -8.55 -3.55
C GLY A 248 18.54 -8.12 -2.64
N ASN A 249 18.75 -7.16 -1.74
CA ASN A 249 17.68 -6.61 -0.91
C ASN A 249 16.84 -5.62 -1.71
N PHE A 250 15.56 -5.53 -1.39
CA PHE A 250 14.69 -4.54 -2.00
C PHE A 250 15.09 -3.12 -1.57
N LYS A 251 15.12 -2.22 -2.53
CA LYS A 251 15.33 -0.80 -2.28
C LYS A 251 14.01 -0.10 -2.02
N HIS A 252 14.05 0.93 -1.19
CA HIS A 252 12.97 1.89 -1.09
C HIS A 252 12.75 2.55 -2.47
N ILE A 253 11.49 2.66 -2.87
CA ILE A 253 11.05 3.16 -4.17
C ILE A 253 10.04 4.29 -3.94
N LEU A 254 10.09 5.30 -4.79
CA LEU A 254 9.14 6.41 -4.74
C LEU A 254 7.88 6.07 -5.55
N ALA A 255 6.77 6.72 -5.18
CA ALA A 255 5.52 6.61 -5.94
C ALA A 255 5.77 6.94 -7.41
N CYS A 256 5.10 6.24 -8.28
CA CYS A 256 5.22 6.36 -9.74
C CYS A 256 6.55 5.89 -10.36
N GLU A 257 7.57 5.52 -9.60
CA GLU A 257 8.77 4.87 -10.18
C GLU A 257 8.45 3.48 -10.73
N ASN A 258 9.33 2.98 -11.61
CA ASN A 258 9.20 1.64 -12.20
C ASN A 258 9.16 0.57 -11.11
N TYR A 259 8.12 -0.26 -11.13
CA TYR A 259 7.91 -1.33 -10.13
C TYR A 259 8.10 -2.71 -10.74
N ALA A 260 7.48 -3.00 -11.87
CA ALA A 260 7.56 -4.31 -12.53
C ALA A 260 7.14 -4.23 -14.00
N ASN A 261 7.60 -5.20 -14.78
CA ASN A 261 7.04 -5.50 -16.10
C ASN A 261 6.23 -6.79 -16.03
N LEU A 262 5.31 -6.95 -16.97
CA LEU A 262 4.40 -8.10 -17.05
C LEU A 262 4.62 -8.81 -18.38
N GLU A 263 5.04 -10.07 -18.32
CA GLU A 263 5.21 -10.93 -19.49
C GLU A 263 4.02 -11.90 -19.60
N ARG A 264 3.44 -11.99 -20.77
CA ARG A 264 2.34 -12.94 -21.04
C ARG A 264 2.89 -14.36 -21.04
N ILE A 265 2.19 -15.27 -20.31
CA ILE A 265 2.54 -16.71 -20.19
C ILE A 265 1.83 -17.51 -21.28
#